data_008bb88073fade0de1dc34e2995d9456
#
_entry.id   008bb88073fade0de1dc34e2995d9456
#
_cell.length_a   1.000
_cell.length_b   1.000
_cell.length_c   1.000
_cell.angle_alpha   90.00
_cell.angle_beta   90.00
_cell.angle_gamma   90.00
#
_symmetry.space_group_name_H-M   'P 1'
#
loop_
_entity.id
_entity.type
_entity.pdbx_description
1 polymer ?
#
loop_
_entity_poly.entity_id
_entity_poly.type
_entity_poly.pdbx_seq_one_letter_code
_entity_poly.pdbx_strand_id
1 'polypeptide(L)'
;MKSERKIKIIVTGTRGIPDILGGVETHCEELYPRLANNKYTITIVRRSCYITDNIRIDNYKGISLKDIYAPRKKSLEAIVHTFLAILYAKKSHADILHIHAIGPSLLIPFARILGLKVVMTHHGTDYDRQKWGHLAKWMLRTGERMSAKYANEIIVISSVIDNILREKYGRNDTHLIFNGVTLPKKSQSTCYIDQLGLTTHKYILAMGRFVEEKGFDLLIRAFSALKQNKYKLVIAGDADHPSAYSENLKRQALEEHVIL
;
A
#
# COMPACT_ATOMS: atom_id res chain seq x y z
N MET A 1 24.29 -21.78 -26.14
CA MET A 1 23.74 -20.48 -25.68
C MET A 1 24.05 -20.33 -24.21
N LYS A 2 24.87 -19.35 -23.81
CA LYS A 2 25.08 -19.03 -22.39
C LYS A 2 23.74 -18.53 -21.84
N SER A 3 23.17 -19.22 -20.86
CA SER A 3 21.99 -18.73 -20.12
C SER A 3 22.38 -17.39 -19.50
N GLU A 4 21.76 -16.29 -19.94
CA GLU A 4 21.97 -15.00 -19.29
C GLU A 4 21.55 -15.12 -17.82
N ARG A 5 22.40 -14.67 -16.92
CA ARG A 5 22.13 -14.67 -15.48
C ARG A 5 20.89 -13.79 -15.22
N LYS A 6 19.88 -14.34 -14.58
CA LYS A 6 18.70 -13.56 -14.16
C LYS A 6 19.07 -12.48 -13.14
N ILE A 7 18.49 -11.30 -13.28
CA ILE A 7 18.60 -10.21 -12.29
C ILE A 7 17.77 -10.58 -11.06
N LYS A 8 18.41 -10.58 -9.90
CA LYS A 8 17.79 -10.92 -8.63
C LYS A 8 17.28 -9.68 -7.91
N ILE A 9 15.97 -9.61 -7.74
CA ILE A 9 15.28 -8.49 -7.08
C ILE A 9 14.73 -8.96 -5.74
N ILE A 10 15.12 -8.29 -4.66
CA ILE A 10 14.52 -8.47 -3.34
C ILE A 10 13.61 -7.28 -3.05
N VAL A 11 12.37 -7.56 -2.69
CA VAL A 11 11.33 -6.55 -2.43
C VAL A 11 11.02 -6.51 -0.95
N THR A 12 10.95 -5.30 -0.37
CA THR A 12 10.59 -5.07 1.02
C THR A 12 9.79 -3.78 1.18
N GLY A 13 9.31 -3.50 2.38
CA GLY A 13 8.52 -2.29 2.67
C GLY A 13 7.01 -2.51 2.67
N THR A 14 6.56 -3.66 2.19
CA THR A 14 5.18 -4.15 2.31
C THR A 14 5.02 -5.07 3.54
N ARG A 15 3.78 -5.33 3.96
CA ARG A 15 3.48 -6.37 4.95
C ARG A 15 3.67 -7.78 4.35
N GLY A 16 3.38 -7.92 3.05
CA GLY A 16 3.48 -9.16 2.28
C GLY A 16 2.34 -9.35 1.30
N ILE A 17 2.41 -10.46 0.58
CA ILE A 17 1.40 -10.99 -0.35
C ILE A 17 1.30 -12.52 -0.16
N PRO A 18 0.28 -13.23 -0.62
CA PRO A 18 -1.01 -12.72 -1.09
C PRO A 18 -1.98 -12.40 0.05
N ASP A 19 -3.16 -11.89 -0.33
CA ASP A 19 -4.34 -11.75 0.55
C ASP A 19 -4.12 -10.91 1.82
N ILE A 20 -3.15 -10.00 1.80
CA ILE A 20 -2.91 -9.04 2.90
C ILE A 20 -3.48 -7.68 2.49
N LEU A 21 -4.46 -7.19 3.24
CA LEU A 21 -5.14 -5.94 2.95
C LEU A 21 -4.19 -4.73 3.02
N GLY A 22 -4.21 -3.91 1.97
CA GLY A 22 -3.46 -2.66 1.91
C GLY A 22 -3.12 -2.24 0.48
N GLY A 23 -3.04 -0.93 0.23
CA GLY A 23 -2.76 -0.42 -1.12
C GLY A 23 -1.38 -0.80 -1.66
N VAL A 24 -0.36 -0.82 -0.80
CA VAL A 24 1.00 -1.25 -1.17
C VAL A 24 1.03 -2.76 -1.40
N GLU A 25 0.32 -3.52 -0.57
CA GLU A 25 0.18 -4.97 -0.68
C GLU A 25 -0.46 -5.35 -2.01
N THR A 26 -1.62 -4.77 -2.33
CA THR A 26 -2.32 -4.98 -3.60
C THR A 26 -1.45 -4.58 -4.80
N HIS A 27 -0.76 -3.43 -4.71
CA HIS A 27 0.19 -3.01 -5.75
C HIS A 27 1.28 -4.07 -5.97
N CYS A 28 1.90 -4.57 -4.91
CA CYS A 28 2.95 -5.60 -5.00
C CYS A 28 2.40 -6.92 -5.55
N GLU A 29 1.22 -7.34 -5.10
CA GLU A 29 0.56 -8.57 -5.52
C GLU A 29 0.20 -8.57 -7.01
N GLU A 30 -0.18 -7.41 -7.54
CA GLU A 30 -0.50 -7.26 -8.96
C GLU A 30 0.73 -7.04 -9.84
N LEU A 31 1.72 -6.28 -9.38
CA LEU A 31 2.87 -5.90 -10.17
C LEU A 31 3.87 -7.04 -10.36
N TYR A 32 4.33 -7.63 -9.25
CA TYR A 32 5.48 -8.54 -9.31
C TYR A 32 5.23 -9.84 -10.06
N PRO A 33 4.05 -10.48 -9.99
CA PRO A 33 3.76 -11.64 -10.86
C PRO A 33 3.83 -11.31 -12.36
N ARG A 34 3.47 -10.08 -12.75
CA ARG A 34 3.58 -9.64 -14.14
C ARG A 34 5.00 -9.36 -14.58
N LEU A 35 5.89 -9.03 -13.64
CA LEU A 35 7.32 -8.82 -13.89
C LEU A 35 8.12 -10.15 -13.84
N ALA A 36 7.59 -11.17 -13.17
CA ALA A 36 8.25 -12.48 -13.08
C ALA A 36 8.35 -13.12 -14.47
N ASN A 37 9.57 -13.27 -14.95
CA ASN A 37 9.87 -13.83 -16.29
C ASN A 37 11.27 -14.44 -16.32
N ASN A 38 11.74 -14.74 -17.53
CA ASN A 38 13.07 -15.32 -17.72
C ASN A 38 14.23 -14.38 -17.38
N LYS A 39 14.00 -13.05 -17.27
CA LYS A 39 15.02 -12.04 -16.97
C LYS A 39 15.16 -11.76 -15.47
N TYR A 40 14.08 -11.92 -14.70
CA TYR A 40 14.04 -11.54 -13.29
C TYR A 40 13.72 -12.73 -12.38
N THR A 41 14.44 -12.81 -11.26
CA THR A 41 14.08 -13.64 -10.10
C THR A 41 13.67 -12.71 -8.98
N ILE A 42 12.42 -12.78 -8.56
CA ILE A 42 11.84 -11.84 -7.59
C ILE A 42 11.53 -12.58 -6.30
N THR A 43 11.99 -12.02 -5.18
CA THR A 43 11.62 -12.49 -3.84
C THR A 43 10.99 -11.34 -3.07
N ILE A 44 9.78 -11.55 -2.56
CA ILE A 44 9.12 -10.60 -1.66
C ILE A 44 9.34 -11.04 -0.23
N VAL A 45 9.90 -10.12 0.57
CA VAL A 45 10.13 -10.33 1.99
C VAL A 45 8.88 -9.89 2.75
N ARG A 46 8.23 -10.85 3.43
CA ARG A 46 6.99 -10.68 4.18
C ARG A 46 7.25 -10.52 5.67
N ARG A 47 6.44 -9.74 6.34
CA ARG A 47 6.48 -9.60 7.80
C ARG A 47 5.78 -10.78 8.45
N SER A 48 6.52 -11.60 9.19
CA SER A 48 6.01 -12.85 9.80
C SER A 48 4.76 -12.65 10.67
N CYS A 49 4.59 -11.49 11.28
CA CYS A 49 3.43 -11.19 12.13
C CYS A 49 2.08 -11.07 11.39
N TYR A 50 2.09 -10.98 10.05
CA TYR A 50 0.89 -10.95 9.20
C TYR A 50 0.63 -12.29 8.49
N ILE A 51 1.54 -13.26 8.62
CA ILE A 51 1.42 -14.55 7.93
C ILE A 51 0.64 -15.52 8.79
N THR A 52 -0.55 -15.88 8.31
CA THR A 52 -1.41 -16.91 8.88
C THR A 52 -1.17 -18.25 8.16
N ASP A 53 -1.65 -19.36 8.71
CA ASP A 53 -1.36 -20.69 8.17
C ASP A 53 -1.89 -20.88 6.74
N ASN A 54 -3.02 -20.27 6.39
CA ASN A 54 -3.63 -20.33 5.06
C ASN A 54 -2.85 -19.59 3.96
N ILE A 55 -1.98 -18.62 4.33
CA ILE A 55 -1.11 -17.90 3.38
C ILE A 55 0.37 -18.20 3.59
N ARG A 56 0.71 -19.24 4.37
CA ARG A 56 2.09 -19.70 4.57
C ARG A 56 2.54 -20.55 3.40
N ILE A 57 2.92 -19.89 2.33
CA ILE A 57 3.44 -20.46 1.10
C ILE A 57 4.79 -19.85 0.75
N ASP A 58 5.64 -20.59 0.06
CA ASP A 58 6.98 -20.14 -0.33
C ASP A 58 7.03 -19.56 -1.76
N ASN A 59 5.97 -19.76 -2.53
CA ASN A 59 5.86 -19.25 -3.91
C ASN A 59 4.44 -18.81 -4.21
N TYR A 60 4.32 -17.68 -4.92
CA TYR A 60 3.06 -17.15 -5.39
C TYR A 60 3.21 -16.63 -6.82
N LYS A 61 2.53 -17.27 -7.78
CA LYS A 61 2.51 -16.86 -9.21
C LYS A 61 3.91 -16.60 -9.78
N GLY A 62 4.89 -17.45 -9.45
CA GLY A 62 6.28 -17.32 -9.93
C GLY A 62 7.17 -16.40 -9.08
N ILE A 63 6.64 -15.83 -8.00
CA ILE A 63 7.38 -15.02 -7.03
C ILE A 63 7.76 -15.87 -5.83
N SER A 64 9.03 -15.84 -5.43
CA SER A 64 9.46 -16.43 -4.16
C SER A 64 9.04 -15.55 -2.98
N LEU A 65 8.58 -16.17 -1.91
CA LEU A 65 8.16 -15.49 -0.69
C LEU A 65 9.12 -15.85 0.46
N LYS A 66 9.51 -14.85 1.25
CA LYS A 66 10.41 -15.05 2.38
C LYS A 66 9.85 -14.37 3.62
N ASP A 67 9.48 -15.16 4.62
CA ASP A 67 9.02 -14.62 5.89
C ASP A 67 10.22 -14.23 6.76
N ILE A 68 10.22 -12.98 7.23
CA ILE A 68 11.23 -12.43 8.14
C ILE A 68 10.52 -11.82 9.35
N TYR A 69 11.17 -11.94 10.49
CA TYR A 69 10.65 -11.44 11.76
C TYR A 69 10.30 -9.96 11.70
N ALA A 70 9.15 -9.63 12.26
CA ALA A 70 8.71 -8.28 12.54
C ALA A 70 8.00 -8.24 13.90
N PRO A 71 8.39 -7.31 14.82
CA PRO A 71 7.71 -7.18 16.11
C PRO A 71 6.31 -6.62 15.91
N ARG A 72 5.34 -7.04 16.72
CA ARG A 72 3.94 -6.53 16.69
C ARG A 72 3.78 -5.13 17.31
N LYS A 73 4.78 -4.25 17.18
CA LYS A 73 4.75 -2.87 17.69
C LYS A 73 4.76 -1.88 16.53
N LYS A 74 3.68 -1.11 16.36
CA LYS A 74 3.43 -0.21 15.20
C LYS A 74 4.63 0.63 14.75
N SER A 75 5.44 1.15 15.65
CA SER A 75 6.57 2.03 15.33
C SER A 75 7.86 1.27 14.97
N LEU A 76 8.06 0.06 15.48
CA LEU A 76 9.28 -0.71 15.30
C LEU A 76 9.17 -1.77 14.20
N GLU A 77 7.95 -2.20 13.90
CA GLU A 77 7.66 -3.26 12.93
C GLU A 77 8.35 -3.04 11.58
N ALA A 78 8.12 -1.88 10.97
CA ALA A 78 8.67 -1.57 9.65
C ALA A 78 10.19 -1.43 9.68
N ILE A 79 10.76 -0.84 10.73
CA ILE A 79 12.20 -0.59 10.85
C ILE A 79 12.95 -1.90 11.05
N VAL A 80 12.55 -2.70 12.04
CA VAL A 80 13.21 -3.99 12.34
C VAL A 80 13.12 -4.92 11.15
N HIS A 81 11.92 -5.04 10.55
CA HIS A 81 11.74 -5.88 9.37
C HIS A 81 12.62 -5.42 8.20
N THR A 82 12.64 -4.11 7.89
CA THR A 82 13.43 -3.59 6.77
C THR A 82 14.93 -3.79 7.01
N PHE A 83 15.41 -3.62 8.25
CA PHE A 83 16.79 -3.89 8.60
C PHE A 83 17.17 -5.35 8.31
N LEU A 84 16.38 -6.30 8.78
CA LEU A 84 16.59 -7.72 8.53
C LEU A 84 16.47 -8.09 7.05
N ALA A 85 15.52 -7.46 6.32
CA ALA A 85 15.36 -7.64 4.89
C ALA A 85 16.57 -7.15 4.09
N ILE A 86 17.19 -6.04 4.49
CA ILE A 86 18.43 -5.53 3.89
C ILE A 86 19.59 -6.54 4.09
N LEU A 87 19.74 -7.09 5.30
CA LEU A 87 20.74 -8.11 5.56
C LEU A 87 20.50 -9.38 4.74
N TYR A 88 19.24 -9.80 4.62
CA TYR A 88 18.85 -10.91 3.76
C TYR A 88 19.17 -10.62 2.30
N ALA A 89 18.86 -9.43 1.78
CA ALA A 89 19.16 -9.03 0.41
C ALA A 89 20.69 -9.08 0.15
N LYS A 90 21.50 -8.58 1.08
CA LYS A 90 22.97 -8.65 0.98
C LYS A 90 23.46 -10.08 0.96
N LYS A 91 23.03 -10.92 1.93
CA LYS A 91 23.40 -12.34 2.01
C LYS A 91 22.96 -13.12 0.76
N SER A 92 21.84 -12.75 0.19
CA SER A 92 21.29 -13.37 -1.01
C SER A 92 21.94 -12.90 -2.30
N HIS A 93 22.92 -12.00 -2.26
CA HIS A 93 23.54 -11.38 -3.44
C HIS A 93 22.50 -10.76 -4.39
N ALA A 94 21.57 -9.96 -3.84
CA ALA A 94 20.57 -9.24 -4.64
C ALA A 94 21.24 -8.24 -5.57
N ASP A 95 20.82 -8.22 -6.82
CA ASP A 95 21.25 -7.20 -7.79
C ASP A 95 20.52 -5.86 -7.52
N ILE A 96 19.24 -5.95 -7.10
CA ILE A 96 18.38 -4.81 -6.77
C ILE A 96 17.64 -5.10 -5.47
N LEU A 97 17.65 -4.12 -4.57
CA LEU A 97 16.74 -4.05 -3.43
C LEU A 97 15.65 -3.01 -3.73
N HIS A 98 14.40 -3.46 -3.86
CA HIS A 98 13.26 -2.59 -4.08
C HIS A 98 12.53 -2.33 -2.77
N ILE A 99 12.51 -1.07 -2.33
CA ILE A 99 11.90 -0.66 -1.06
C ILE A 99 10.62 0.12 -1.36
N HIS A 100 9.50 -0.31 -0.77
CA HIS A 100 8.22 0.39 -0.86
C HIS A 100 7.96 1.25 0.38
N ALA A 101 7.39 2.44 0.14
CA ALA A 101 6.98 3.43 1.13
C ALA A 101 8.12 4.14 1.88
N ILE A 102 7.82 5.36 2.37
CA ILE A 102 8.80 6.27 3.00
C ILE A 102 9.29 5.81 4.38
N GLY A 103 8.47 5.06 5.14
CA GLY A 103 8.89 4.55 6.45
C GLY A 103 10.09 3.62 6.38
N PRO A 104 10.02 2.51 5.62
CA PRO A 104 11.16 1.62 5.33
C PRO A 104 12.36 2.34 4.71
N SER A 105 12.14 3.39 3.95
CA SER A 105 13.18 4.17 3.26
C SER A 105 14.16 4.86 4.21
N LEU A 106 13.84 4.98 5.49
CA LEU A 106 14.77 5.46 6.53
C LEU A 106 16.09 4.67 6.53
N LEU A 107 16.06 3.40 6.13
CA LEU A 107 17.22 2.50 6.12
C LEU A 107 17.94 2.40 4.76
N ILE A 108 17.54 3.19 3.76
CA ILE A 108 18.23 3.24 2.46
C ILE A 108 19.74 3.55 2.60
N PRO A 109 20.18 4.53 3.42
CA PRO A 109 21.62 4.78 3.60
C PRO A 109 22.38 3.53 4.05
N PHE A 110 21.80 2.75 4.97
CA PHE A 110 22.41 1.49 5.43
C PHE A 110 22.51 0.46 4.29
N ALA A 111 21.46 0.29 3.48
CA ALA A 111 21.50 -0.60 2.31
C ALA A 111 22.60 -0.16 1.31
N ARG A 112 22.77 1.14 1.11
CA ARG A 112 23.79 1.72 0.22
C ARG A 112 25.22 1.48 0.74
N ILE A 113 25.44 1.62 2.05
CA ILE A 113 26.75 1.31 2.69
C ILE A 113 27.10 -0.17 2.48
N LEU A 114 26.12 -1.07 2.51
CA LEU A 114 26.31 -2.50 2.20
C LEU A 114 26.52 -2.77 0.70
N GLY A 115 26.51 -1.75 -0.16
CA GLY A 115 26.74 -1.86 -1.61
C GLY A 115 25.55 -2.34 -2.40
N LEU A 116 24.31 -2.33 -1.85
CA LEU A 116 23.10 -2.68 -2.57
C LEU A 116 22.68 -1.55 -3.50
N LYS A 117 22.20 -1.89 -4.70
CA LYS A 117 21.48 -0.96 -5.58
C LYS A 117 20.02 -0.88 -5.11
N VAL A 118 19.56 0.32 -4.79
CA VAL A 118 18.24 0.54 -4.20
C VAL A 118 17.33 1.25 -5.18
N VAL A 119 16.20 0.63 -5.50
CA VAL A 119 15.03 1.27 -6.11
C VAL A 119 14.02 1.54 -5.01
N MET A 120 13.39 2.71 -5.00
CA MET A 120 12.34 3.05 -4.05
C MET A 120 11.06 3.43 -4.77
N THR A 121 9.92 2.90 -4.33
CA THR A 121 8.60 3.38 -4.78
C THR A 121 7.92 4.19 -3.70
N HIS A 122 7.61 5.44 -4.02
CA HIS A 122 6.94 6.38 -3.13
C HIS A 122 5.43 6.32 -3.34
N HIS A 123 4.71 5.81 -2.33
CA HIS A 123 3.26 5.57 -2.40
C HIS A 123 2.40 6.70 -1.81
N GLY A 124 3.00 7.76 -1.29
CA GLY A 124 2.27 8.89 -0.71
C GLY A 124 2.93 9.48 0.53
N THR A 125 2.44 10.65 0.93
CA THR A 125 2.90 11.41 2.09
C THR A 125 2.24 10.89 3.37
N ASP A 126 2.62 9.69 3.81
CA ASP A 126 2.02 9.05 4.99
C ASP A 126 2.09 9.92 6.26
N TYR A 127 3.03 10.86 6.34
CA TYR A 127 3.16 11.77 7.47
C TYR A 127 2.02 12.81 7.57
N ASP A 128 1.23 13.00 6.54
CA ASP A 128 0.07 13.91 6.57
C ASP A 128 -1.15 13.27 7.26
N ARG A 129 -1.12 11.95 7.45
CA ARG A 129 -2.20 11.22 8.13
C ARG A 129 -2.25 11.58 9.61
N GLN A 130 -3.45 11.85 10.12
CA GLN A 130 -3.67 12.26 11.51
C GLN A 130 -3.28 11.21 12.55
N LYS A 131 -3.33 9.92 12.19
CA LYS A 131 -2.98 8.80 13.08
C LYS A 131 -1.54 8.77 13.57
N TRP A 132 -0.66 9.58 13.00
CA TRP A 132 0.76 9.60 13.36
C TRP A 132 1.09 10.73 14.32
N GLY A 133 1.68 10.40 15.45
CA GLY A 133 2.25 11.38 16.38
C GLY A 133 3.50 12.08 15.81
N HIS A 134 3.96 13.13 16.46
CA HIS A 134 5.07 13.97 15.99
C HIS A 134 6.36 13.20 15.67
N LEU A 135 6.76 12.26 16.53
CA LEU A 135 7.95 11.44 16.32
C LEU A 135 7.83 10.56 15.04
N ALA A 136 6.67 9.93 14.87
CA ALA A 136 6.43 9.09 13.68
C ALA A 136 6.41 9.95 12.41
N LYS A 137 5.79 11.11 12.42
CA LYS A 137 5.83 12.07 11.30
C LYS A 137 7.25 12.53 10.98
N TRP A 138 8.05 12.80 12.00
CA TRP A 138 9.47 13.15 11.81
C TRP A 138 10.25 11.99 11.16
N MET A 139 10.06 10.75 11.62
CA MET A 139 10.69 9.57 11.05
C MET A 139 10.29 9.35 9.59
N LEU A 140 9.01 9.52 9.24
CA LEU A 140 8.51 9.38 7.88
C LEU A 140 9.11 10.45 6.95
N ARG A 141 9.17 11.71 7.38
CA ARG A 141 9.82 12.79 6.63
C ARG A 141 11.32 12.54 6.46
N THR A 142 11.97 12.00 7.50
CA THR A 142 13.38 11.61 7.40
C THR A 142 13.56 10.47 6.41
N GLY A 143 12.67 9.47 6.40
CA GLY A 143 12.70 8.39 5.42
C GLY A 143 12.51 8.89 3.97
N GLU A 144 11.60 9.84 3.75
CA GLU A 144 11.43 10.52 2.45
C GLU A 144 12.73 11.24 2.03
N ARG A 145 13.34 12.00 2.95
CA ARG A 145 14.64 12.67 2.69
C ARG A 145 15.77 11.67 2.39
N MET A 146 15.82 10.55 3.13
CA MET A 146 16.84 9.51 2.89
C MET A 146 16.64 8.84 1.53
N SER A 147 15.39 8.60 1.11
CA SER A 147 15.11 8.08 -0.22
C SER A 147 15.53 9.07 -1.31
N ALA A 148 15.13 10.33 -1.19
CA ALA A 148 15.47 11.38 -2.16
C ALA A 148 16.99 11.52 -2.34
N LYS A 149 17.77 11.37 -1.27
CA LYS A 149 19.21 11.57 -1.31
C LYS A 149 20.02 10.34 -1.71
N TYR A 150 19.58 9.14 -1.31
CA TYR A 150 20.44 7.96 -1.36
C TYR A 150 19.90 6.81 -2.23
N ALA A 151 18.62 6.81 -2.63
CA ALA A 151 18.14 5.80 -3.58
C ALA A 151 18.81 5.98 -4.94
N ASN A 152 19.12 4.86 -5.62
CA ASN A 152 19.63 4.91 -6.99
C ASN A 152 18.54 5.42 -7.93
N GLU A 153 17.34 4.83 -7.82
CA GLU A 153 16.19 5.17 -8.63
C GLU A 153 14.97 5.36 -7.73
N ILE A 154 14.09 6.29 -8.08
CA ILE A 154 12.84 6.54 -7.38
C ILE A 154 11.68 6.47 -8.36
N ILE A 155 10.72 5.61 -8.05
CA ILE A 155 9.43 5.54 -8.73
C ILE A 155 8.43 6.34 -7.90
N VAL A 156 7.71 7.25 -8.55
CA VAL A 156 6.62 8.03 -7.95
C VAL A 156 5.30 7.69 -8.63
N ILE A 157 4.23 7.54 -7.84
CA ILE A 157 2.94 7.12 -8.37
C ILE A 157 2.01 8.29 -8.73
N SER A 158 2.45 9.53 -8.55
CA SER A 158 1.69 10.72 -8.91
C SER A 158 2.60 11.92 -9.16
N SER A 159 2.13 12.88 -9.97
CA SER A 159 2.82 14.14 -10.20
C SER A 159 2.96 14.99 -8.94
N VAL A 160 2.03 14.86 -7.98
CA VAL A 160 2.13 15.55 -6.68
C VAL A 160 3.37 15.09 -5.92
N ILE A 161 3.63 13.78 -5.87
CA ILE A 161 4.82 13.23 -5.21
C ILE A 161 6.09 13.62 -5.95
N ASP A 162 6.06 13.60 -7.29
CA ASP A 162 7.18 14.06 -8.13
C ASP A 162 7.54 15.51 -7.80
N ASN A 163 6.58 16.40 -7.78
CA ASN A 163 6.79 17.80 -7.44
C ASN A 163 7.36 17.97 -6.02
N ILE A 164 6.86 17.23 -5.03
CA ILE A 164 7.40 17.25 -3.67
C ILE A 164 8.89 16.87 -3.66
N LEU A 165 9.28 15.81 -4.36
CA LEU A 165 10.68 15.38 -4.40
C LEU A 165 11.57 16.39 -5.12
N ARG A 166 11.07 17.01 -6.17
CA ARG A 166 11.77 18.05 -6.95
C ARG A 166 11.94 19.34 -6.14
N GLU A 167 10.85 19.88 -5.61
CA GLU A 167 10.87 21.19 -4.94
C GLU A 167 11.54 21.13 -3.56
N LYS A 168 11.28 20.07 -2.79
CA LYS A 168 11.74 19.98 -1.41
C LYS A 168 13.12 19.37 -1.26
N TYR A 169 13.54 18.50 -2.18
CA TYR A 169 14.80 17.75 -2.09
C TYR A 169 15.70 17.91 -3.30
N GLY A 170 15.29 18.64 -4.34
CA GLY A 170 16.05 18.83 -5.57
C GLY A 170 16.22 17.55 -6.40
N ARG A 171 15.38 16.53 -6.20
CA ARG A 171 15.45 15.26 -6.90
C ARG A 171 14.66 15.35 -8.22
N ASN A 172 15.36 15.44 -9.37
CA ASN A 172 14.74 15.67 -10.68
C ASN A 172 14.72 14.43 -11.61
N ASP A 173 15.33 13.32 -11.18
CA ASP A 173 15.51 12.07 -11.92
C ASP A 173 14.59 10.96 -11.39
N THR A 174 13.35 11.31 -11.09
CA THR A 174 12.31 10.36 -10.67
C THR A 174 11.60 9.75 -11.88
N HIS A 175 11.02 8.57 -11.70
CA HIS A 175 10.20 7.90 -12.70
C HIS A 175 8.73 7.97 -12.30
N LEU A 176 7.94 8.78 -13.02
CA LEU A 176 6.50 8.84 -12.81
C LEU A 176 5.83 7.63 -13.46
N ILE A 177 5.38 6.69 -12.62
CA ILE A 177 4.66 5.49 -13.03
C ILE A 177 3.40 5.37 -12.19
N PHE A 178 2.25 5.65 -12.78
CA PHE A 178 0.97 5.56 -12.09
C PHE A 178 0.64 4.12 -11.70
N ASN A 179 -0.09 3.95 -10.58
CA ASN A 179 -0.62 2.64 -10.23
C ASN A 179 -1.60 2.17 -11.31
N GLY A 180 -1.41 0.93 -11.75
CA GLY A 180 -2.35 0.26 -12.64
C GLY A 180 -3.50 -0.38 -11.87
N VAL A 181 -4.56 -0.71 -12.59
CA VAL A 181 -5.69 -1.50 -12.11
C VAL A 181 -6.04 -2.56 -13.15
N THR A 182 -6.35 -3.77 -12.68
CA THR A 182 -6.92 -4.79 -13.56
C THR A 182 -8.34 -4.36 -13.94
N LEU A 183 -8.61 -4.25 -15.24
CA LEU A 183 -9.95 -3.89 -15.71
C LEU A 183 -10.96 -4.95 -15.23
N PRO A 184 -11.97 -4.57 -14.45
CA PRO A 184 -12.96 -5.50 -13.96
C PRO A 184 -13.81 -6.04 -15.12
N LYS A 185 -14.13 -7.34 -15.07
CA LYS A 185 -15.16 -7.87 -15.94
C LYS A 185 -16.51 -7.35 -15.47
N LYS A 186 -17.27 -6.78 -16.40
CA LYS A 186 -18.63 -6.30 -16.09
C LYS A 186 -19.49 -7.49 -15.67
N SER A 187 -19.98 -7.49 -14.43
CA SER A 187 -20.96 -8.46 -13.98
C SER A 187 -22.32 -8.15 -14.63
N GLN A 188 -23.01 -9.18 -15.10
CA GLN A 188 -24.41 -9.07 -15.56
C GLN A 188 -25.40 -9.42 -14.43
N SER A 189 -24.90 -10.01 -13.32
CA SER A 189 -25.74 -10.37 -12.18
C SER A 189 -25.99 -9.16 -11.28
N THR A 190 -27.25 -8.92 -10.96
CA THR A 190 -27.71 -7.92 -10.00
C THR A 190 -28.07 -8.52 -8.63
N CYS A 191 -27.97 -9.83 -8.46
CA CYS A 191 -28.44 -10.53 -7.26
C CYS A 191 -27.98 -9.89 -5.95
N TYR A 192 -26.74 -9.42 -5.87
CA TYR A 192 -26.23 -8.81 -4.62
C TYR A 192 -26.87 -7.43 -4.36
N ILE A 193 -26.97 -6.59 -5.37
CA ILE A 193 -27.61 -5.27 -5.20
C ILE A 193 -29.12 -5.41 -4.96
N ASP A 194 -29.77 -6.42 -5.54
CA ASP A 194 -31.19 -6.72 -5.30
C ASP A 194 -31.42 -7.16 -3.85
N GLN A 195 -30.52 -7.98 -3.26
CA GLN A 195 -30.56 -8.36 -1.83
C GLN A 195 -30.45 -7.16 -0.90
N LEU A 196 -29.71 -6.12 -1.30
CA LEU A 196 -29.61 -4.85 -0.56
C LEU A 196 -30.80 -3.91 -0.83
N GLY A 197 -31.81 -4.35 -1.59
CA GLY A 197 -32.95 -3.52 -1.97
C GLY A 197 -32.56 -2.32 -2.84
N LEU A 198 -31.50 -2.46 -3.63
CA LEU A 198 -31.00 -1.43 -4.53
C LEU A 198 -31.52 -1.67 -5.96
N THR A 199 -31.72 -0.60 -6.68
CA THR A 199 -32.04 -0.62 -8.11
C THR A 199 -30.87 -0.08 -8.90
N THR A 200 -30.50 -0.75 -9.98
CA THR A 200 -29.43 -0.31 -10.89
C THR A 200 -29.65 1.16 -11.31
N HIS A 201 -28.58 1.95 -11.26
CA HIS A 201 -28.60 3.39 -11.53
C HIS A 201 -29.45 4.26 -10.57
N LYS A 202 -29.91 3.73 -9.44
CA LYS A 202 -30.68 4.45 -8.41
C LYS A 202 -29.95 4.52 -7.06
N TYR A 203 -28.64 4.40 -7.05
CA TYR A 203 -27.84 4.57 -5.83
C TYR A 203 -26.51 5.28 -6.13
N ILE A 204 -25.98 5.92 -5.12
CA ILE A 204 -24.64 6.52 -5.08
C ILE A 204 -23.76 5.59 -4.27
N LEU A 205 -22.66 5.12 -4.85
CA LEU A 205 -21.71 4.25 -4.16
C LEU A 205 -20.47 5.03 -3.78
N ALA A 206 -20.13 4.98 -2.49
CA ALA A 206 -18.81 5.37 -1.98
C ALA A 206 -18.09 4.14 -1.44
N MET A 207 -16.77 4.06 -1.57
CA MET A 207 -15.99 2.91 -1.13
C MET A 207 -14.70 3.33 -0.44
N GLY A 208 -14.39 2.71 0.71
CA GLY A 208 -13.12 2.93 1.39
C GLY A 208 -13.14 2.55 2.85
N ARG A 209 -11.98 2.68 3.52
CA ARG A 209 -11.88 2.44 4.96
C ARG A 209 -12.61 3.54 5.74
N PHE A 210 -13.22 3.16 6.85
CA PHE A 210 -13.90 4.11 7.74
C PHE A 210 -12.89 4.85 8.62
N VAL A 211 -12.26 5.85 8.01
CA VAL A 211 -11.27 6.76 8.61
C VAL A 211 -11.62 8.20 8.27
N GLU A 212 -11.27 9.14 9.15
CA GLU A 212 -11.61 10.57 9.02
C GLU A 212 -11.20 11.17 7.68
N GLU A 213 -10.04 10.76 7.16
CA GLU A 213 -9.51 11.28 5.89
C GLU A 213 -10.36 10.93 4.66
N LYS A 214 -11.34 10.02 4.79
CA LYS A 214 -12.29 9.67 3.73
C LYS A 214 -13.53 10.56 3.71
N GLY A 215 -13.84 11.25 4.82
CA GLY A 215 -14.94 12.22 4.89
C GLY A 215 -16.33 11.62 4.67
N PHE A 216 -16.54 10.35 5.02
CA PHE A 216 -17.84 9.70 4.84
C PHE A 216 -18.96 10.33 5.71
N ASP A 217 -18.61 10.86 6.89
CA ASP A 217 -19.51 11.64 7.72
C ASP A 217 -20.01 12.91 7.02
N LEU A 218 -19.12 13.58 6.29
CA LEU A 218 -19.49 14.72 5.45
C LEU A 218 -20.39 14.29 4.28
N LEU A 219 -20.07 13.17 3.64
CA LEU A 219 -20.87 12.62 2.55
C LEU A 219 -22.29 12.28 3.02
N ILE A 220 -22.45 11.63 4.17
CA ILE A 220 -23.79 11.33 4.74
C ILE A 220 -24.56 12.62 4.99
N ARG A 221 -23.97 13.61 5.68
CA ARG A 221 -24.61 14.90 5.94
C ARG A 221 -25.02 15.62 4.64
N ALA A 222 -24.15 15.63 3.64
CA ALA A 222 -24.43 16.25 2.36
C ALA A 222 -25.59 15.54 1.61
N PHE A 223 -25.59 14.20 1.66
CA PHE A 223 -26.66 13.41 1.05
C PHE A 223 -28.01 13.65 1.74
N SER A 224 -28.04 13.64 3.08
CA SER A 224 -29.26 13.89 3.85
C SER A 224 -29.80 15.32 3.63
N ALA A 225 -28.91 16.31 3.48
CA ALA A 225 -29.30 17.68 3.19
C ALA A 225 -30.03 17.86 1.85
N LEU A 226 -29.80 16.96 0.89
CA LEU A 226 -30.50 17.01 -0.41
C LEU A 226 -32.01 16.71 -0.30
N LYS A 227 -32.49 16.13 0.81
CA LYS A 227 -33.90 15.79 1.07
C LYS A 227 -34.58 15.10 -0.11
N GLN A 228 -33.83 14.27 -0.84
CA GLN A 228 -34.33 13.56 -2.01
C GLN A 228 -34.44 12.07 -1.72
N ASN A 229 -35.39 11.39 -2.34
CA ASN A 229 -35.63 9.96 -2.20
C ASN A 229 -35.40 9.16 -3.50
N LYS A 230 -34.90 9.83 -4.53
CA LYS A 230 -34.68 9.22 -5.86
C LYS A 230 -33.50 8.23 -5.86
N TYR A 231 -32.52 8.48 -5.02
CA TYR A 231 -31.31 7.66 -4.91
C TYR A 231 -31.14 7.16 -3.47
N LYS A 232 -30.44 6.04 -3.31
CA LYS A 232 -29.94 5.58 -2.03
C LYS A 232 -28.45 5.86 -1.93
N LEU A 233 -27.92 6.12 -0.74
CA LEU A 233 -26.48 6.18 -0.49
C LEU A 233 -26.02 4.83 0.04
N VAL A 234 -24.95 4.30 -0.55
CA VAL A 234 -24.28 3.07 -0.14
C VAL A 234 -22.83 3.39 0.13
N ILE A 235 -22.30 2.99 1.29
CA ILE A 235 -20.89 3.17 1.63
C ILE A 235 -20.28 1.81 1.92
N ALA A 236 -19.55 1.28 0.95
CA ALA A 236 -18.90 -0.04 1.07
C ALA A 236 -17.53 0.08 1.74
N GLY A 237 -17.31 -0.67 2.82
CA GLY A 237 -16.05 -0.70 3.55
C GLY A 237 -16.23 -0.94 5.02
N ASP A 238 -15.11 -0.87 5.77
CA ASP A 238 -15.11 -0.93 7.24
C ASP A 238 -13.80 -0.29 7.78
N ALA A 239 -13.66 -0.24 9.09
CA ALA A 239 -12.44 0.17 9.76
C ALA A 239 -11.50 -1.03 9.96
N ASP A 240 -10.19 -0.86 9.73
CA ASP A 240 -9.18 -1.89 10.06
C ASP A 240 -9.20 -2.23 11.56
N HIS A 241 -9.55 -1.26 12.40
CA HIS A 241 -9.75 -1.39 13.84
C HIS A 241 -10.88 -0.45 14.28
N PRO A 242 -11.78 -0.88 15.16
CA PRO A 242 -12.82 -0.01 15.71
C PRO A 242 -12.21 1.28 16.28
N SER A 243 -12.84 2.40 16.00
CA SER A 243 -12.46 3.72 16.46
C SER A 243 -13.72 4.54 16.79
N ALA A 244 -13.58 5.59 17.58
CA ALA A 244 -14.69 6.49 17.87
C ALA A 244 -15.32 7.06 16.59
N TYR A 245 -14.51 7.35 15.57
CA TYR A 245 -14.98 7.80 14.27
C TYR A 245 -15.81 6.71 13.56
N SER A 246 -15.28 5.49 13.45
CA SER A 246 -15.98 4.41 12.74
C SER A 246 -17.31 4.03 13.41
N GLU A 247 -17.36 4.01 14.73
CA GLU A 247 -18.59 3.74 15.48
C GLU A 247 -19.63 4.87 15.30
N ASN A 248 -19.16 6.13 15.36
CA ASN A 248 -20.03 7.28 15.11
C ASN A 248 -20.56 7.30 13.67
N LEU A 249 -19.73 6.94 12.70
CA LEU A 249 -20.12 6.84 11.28
C LEU A 249 -21.21 5.79 11.08
N LYS A 250 -21.05 4.60 11.69
CA LYS A 250 -22.05 3.53 11.61
C LYS A 250 -23.40 3.97 12.23
N ARG A 251 -23.36 4.66 13.37
CA ARG A 251 -24.57 5.23 13.99
C ARG A 251 -25.23 6.26 13.08
N GLN A 252 -24.47 7.22 12.56
CA GLN A 252 -25.00 8.25 11.65
C GLN A 252 -25.61 7.62 10.39
N ALA A 253 -24.95 6.60 9.82
CA ALA A 253 -25.48 5.90 8.66
C ALA A 253 -26.83 5.23 8.94
N LEU A 254 -26.99 4.63 10.12
CA LEU A 254 -28.26 4.04 10.55
C LEU A 254 -29.37 5.09 10.69
N GLU A 255 -29.08 6.21 11.36
CA GLU A 255 -30.01 7.34 11.57
C GLU A 255 -30.49 7.92 10.24
N GLU A 256 -29.62 8.03 9.24
CA GLU A 256 -29.89 8.64 7.93
C GLU A 256 -30.26 7.60 6.85
N HIS A 257 -30.53 6.36 7.22
CA HIS A 257 -30.89 5.25 6.32
C HIS A 257 -29.88 5.01 5.18
N VAL A 258 -28.60 5.20 5.46
CA VAL A 258 -27.49 4.90 4.55
C VAL A 258 -27.12 3.43 4.69
N ILE A 259 -26.91 2.75 3.57
CA ILE A 259 -26.51 1.34 3.54
C ILE A 259 -24.99 1.26 3.69
N LEU A 260 -24.53 0.44 4.67
CA LEU A 260 -23.11 0.14 4.88
C LEU A 260 -22.79 -1.30 4.48
#